data_f7ef6231ebf9644b3dedf9a29c9cdd24
#
_entry.id   f7ef6231ebf9644b3dedf9a29c9cdd24
#
_cell.length_a   1.000
_cell.length_b   1.000
_cell.length_c   1.000
_cell.angle_alpha   90.00
_cell.angle_beta   90.00
_cell.angle_gamma   90.00
#
_symmetry.space_group_name_H-M   'P 1'
#
loop_
_entity.id
_entity.type
_entity.pdbx_description
1 polymer ?
#
loop_
_entity_poly.entity_id
_entity_poly.type
_entity_poly.pdbx_seq_one_letter_code
_entity_poly.pdbx_strand_id
1 'polypeptide(L)'
;MQIMNKNGFSRCGELYIGLLRKEGRFSTAHVYQNALFSFNKFCGNASVSFRQVTRDRLRRYGEHLYDSGLKPNTVSTYMRMLRSIYNRGVELGSAPYVHGLFRDVYTGVDIRQKRALPVSELRRLLYEDPKTDCLRRTQSIAALMFQFCGMSFADLAHLEKSALDCNVLRYNRIKTRTPMSVEVLDTAKEMMNQLRNSQSSRPGCPDYLFSILSGDKKRKDERAYREYQSALRRFNNHLKSLARALHLTSPVTSYTIRHSWATTAKFRGVPIEMISESLGHKSIKTTQIYLKGVELKERTEVNRKNLHYVKTCPLGRI
;
A
#
# COMPACT_ATOMS: atom_id res chain seq x y z
N MET A 1 17.67 26.54 14.53
CA MET A 1 17.25 25.79 15.71
C MET A 1 16.35 26.60 16.69
N GLN A 2 16.26 27.92 16.58
CA GLN A 2 15.51 28.78 17.55
C GLN A 2 14.02 29.06 17.22
N ILE A 3 13.45 28.55 16.11
CA ILE A 3 12.08 28.92 15.64
C ILE A 3 10.99 27.94 16.13
N MET A 4 11.34 26.78 16.69
CA MET A 4 10.35 25.77 17.10
C MET A 4 9.84 25.92 18.55
N ASN A 5 10.26 26.91 19.29
CA ASN A 5 10.01 27.04 20.72
C ASN A 5 8.72 27.79 21.11
N LYS A 6 7.72 27.90 20.23
CA LYS A 6 6.43 28.55 20.57
C LYS A 6 5.28 27.54 20.61
N ASN A 7 5.13 26.86 21.77
CA ASN A 7 3.94 26.75 22.59
C ASN A 7 2.75 25.98 22.01
N GLY A 8 2.85 24.65 21.87
CA GLY A 8 1.67 23.81 21.80
C GLY A 8 1.90 22.53 21.03
N PHE A 9 1.22 21.48 21.44
CA PHE A 9 1.24 20.17 20.77
C PHE A 9 0.79 20.29 19.31
N SER A 10 -0.32 21.00 19.07
CA SER A 10 -0.85 21.19 17.70
C SER A 10 0.15 21.93 16.83
N ARG A 11 0.79 22.98 17.35
CA ARG A 11 1.78 23.75 16.61
C ARG A 11 3.03 22.93 16.26
N CYS A 12 3.50 22.11 17.18
CA CYS A 12 4.60 21.17 16.93
C CYS A 12 4.24 20.20 15.79
N GLY A 13 3.02 19.67 15.80
CA GLY A 13 2.51 18.80 14.74
C GLY A 13 2.44 19.51 13.38
N GLU A 14 1.90 20.74 13.33
CA GLU A 14 1.81 21.54 12.09
C GLU A 14 3.18 21.84 11.50
N LEU A 15 4.15 22.23 12.33
CA LEU A 15 5.51 22.50 11.90
C LEU A 15 6.16 21.22 11.32
N TYR A 16 5.95 20.08 11.98
CA TYR A 16 6.46 18.81 11.47
C TYR A 16 5.79 18.41 10.15
N ILE A 17 4.48 18.59 10.01
CA ILE A 17 3.75 18.38 8.75
C ILE A 17 4.32 19.26 7.64
N GLY A 18 4.63 20.54 7.96
CA GLY A 18 5.27 21.47 7.04
C GLY A 18 6.65 20.98 6.57
N LEU A 19 7.48 20.45 7.48
CA LEU A 19 8.78 19.85 7.14
C LEU A 19 8.61 18.66 6.21
N LEU A 20 7.71 17.73 6.53
CA LEU A 20 7.43 16.57 5.69
C LEU A 20 7.00 16.96 4.27
N ARG A 21 6.22 18.03 4.13
CA ARG A 21 5.83 18.56 2.81
C ARG A 21 7.03 19.13 2.05
N LYS A 22 7.89 19.88 2.72
CA LYS A 22 9.15 20.40 2.13
C LYS A 22 10.07 19.27 1.67
N GLU A 23 10.11 18.16 2.39
CA GLU A 23 10.84 16.94 2.03
C GLU A 23 10.16 16.11 0.92
N GLY A 24 8.99 16.53 0.38
CA GLY A 24 8.22 15.77 -0.60
C GLY A 24 7.52 14.53 -0.03
N ARG A 25 7.43 14.37 1.28
CA ARG A 25 6.82 13.23 1.98
C ARG A 25 5.31 13.44 2.19
N PHE A 26 4.60 13.83 1.15
CA PHE A 26 3.20 14.24 1.18
C PHE A 26 2.26 13.17 1.76
N SER A 27 2.48 11.90 1.42
CA SER A 27 1.65 10.80 1.97
C SER A 27 1.78 10.70 3.48
N THR A 28 3.00 10.83 4.01
CA THR A 28 3.26 10.83 5.46
C THR A 28 2.65 12.07 6.11
N ALA A 29 2.88 13.25 5.52
CA ALA A 29 2.30 14.52 5.99
C ALA A 29 0.78 14.45 6.10
N HIS A 30 0.11 13.84 5.11
CA HIS A 30 -1.34 13.66 5.12
C HIS A 30 -1.84 12.80 6.30
N VAL A 31 -1.13 11.71 6.61
CA VAL A 31 -1.49 10.86 7.77
C VAL A 31 -1.35 11.63 9.10
N TYR A 32 -0.26 12.37 9.27
CA TYR A 32 -0.07 13.23 10.46
C TYR A 32 -1.15 14.31 10.55
N GLN A 33 -1.49 14.94 9.44
CA GLN A 33 -2.53 15.96 9.38
C GLN A 33 -3.89 15.42 9.81
N ASN A 34 -4.28 14.24 9.30
CA ASN A 34 -5.55 13.62 9.66
C ASN A 34 -5.60 13.25 11.15
N ALA A 35 -4.51 12.68 11.69
CA ALA A 35 -4.43 12.33 13.11
C ALA A 35 -4.51 13.58 14.00
N LEU A 36 -3.77 14.62 13.67
CA LEU A 36 -3.77 15.89 14.42
C LEU A 36 -5.12 16.59 14.35
N PHE A 37 -5.71 16.69 13.16
CA PHE A 37 -7.03 17.29 12.96
C PHE A 37 -8.11 16.56 13.76
N SER A 38 -8.13 15.22 13.69
CA SER A 38 -9.08 14.39 14.44
C SER A 38 -8.93 14.58 15.95
N PHE A 39 -7.70 14.64 16.47
CA PHE A 39 -7.45 14.85 17.88
C PHE A 39 -7.85 16.26 18.34
N ASN A 40 -7.50 17.29 17.57
CA ASN A 40 -7.89 18.67 17.85
C ASN A 40 -9.42 18.81 17.91
N LYS A 41 -10.13 18.20 16.95
CA LYS A 41 -11.60 18.17 16.90
C LYS A 41 -12.18 17.50 18.15
N PHE A 42 -11.64 16.37 18.57
CA PHE A 42 -12.05 15.68 19.81
C PHE A 42 -11.83 16.56 21.04
N CYS A 43 -10.74 17.31 21.10
CA CYS A 43 -10.45 18.23 22.19
C CYS A 43 -11.33 19.51 22.18
N GLY A 44 -12.15 19.72 21.16
CA GLY A 44 -12.96 20.94 21.01
C GLY A 44 -12.12 22.19 20.79
N ASN A 45 -10.84 22.07 20.43
CA ASN A 45 -9.91 23.18 20.32
C ASN A 45 -8.98 23.00 19.10
N ALA A 46 -8.82 24.04 18.28
CA ALA A 46 -7.88 24.03 17.17
C ALA A 46 -6.41 24.00 17.60
N SER A 47 -6.12 24.44 18.84
CA SER A 47 -4.75 24.49 19.40
C SER A 47 -4.69 23.78 20.75
N VAL A 48 -4.23 22.54 20.75
CA VAL A 48 -4.01 21.71 21.95
C VAL A 48 -2.60 21.95 22.46
N SER A 49 -2.45 22.20 23.78
CA SER A 49 -1.15 22.31 24.45
C SER A 49 -0.61 20.94 24.86
N PHE A 50 0.70 20.80 25.11
CA PHE A 50 1.29 19.57 25.60
C PHE A 50 0.73 19.13 26.97
N ARG A 51 0.37 20.09 27.85
CA ARG A 51 -0.27 19.81 29.16
C ARG A 51 -1.64 19.14 29.01
N GLN A 52 -2.33 19.39 27.91
CA GLN A 52 -3.63 18.80 27.62
C GLN A 52 -3.52 17.37 27.04
N VAL A 53 -2.34 16.94 26.62
CA VAL A 53 -2.11 15.57 26.15
C VAL A 53 -1.82 14.70 27.36
N THR A 54 -2.87 14.22 28.01
CA THR A 54 -2.79 13.36 29.19
C THR A 54 -3.15 11.91 28.84
N ARG A 55 -2.72 10.97 29.68
CA ARG A 55 -3.02 9.55 29.53
C ARG A 55 -4.53 9.27 29.45
N ASP A 56 -5.31 9.89 30.33
CA ASP A 56 -6.77 9.76 30.35
C ASP A 56 -7.40 10.34 29.06
N ARG A 57 -6.96 11.52 28.61
CA ARG A 57 -7.47 12.11 27.37
C ARG A 57 -7.18 11.25 26.14
N LEU A 58 -5.98 10.67 26.08
CA LEU A 58 -5.63 9.74 25.00
C LEU A 58 -6.47 8.47 25.03
N ARG A 59 -6.76 7.92 26.22
CA ARG A 59 -7.66 6.77 26.39
C ARG A 59 -9.06 7.10 25.89
N ARG A 60 -9.67 8.18 26.37
CA ARG A 60 -11.00 8.63 25.92
C ARG A 60 -11.04 8.92 24.42
N TYR A 61 -9.97 9.48 23.87
CA TYR A 61 -9.88 9.68 22.41
C TYR A 61 -9.84 8.35 21.65
N GLY A 62 -9.14 7.34 22.16
CA GLY A 62 -9.15 5.99 21.60
C GLY A 62 -10.54 5.39 21.59
N GLU A 63 -11.28 5.47 22.70
CA GLU A 63 -12.68 5.06 22.83
C GLU A 63 -13.57 5.78 21.81
N HIS A 64 -13.48 7.12 21.77
CA HIS A 64 -14.21 7.93 20.79
C HIS A 64 -13.96 7.53 19.33
N LEU A 65 -12.72 7.17 18.97
CA LEU A 65 -12.41 6.71 17.62
C LEU A 65 -13.05 5.35 17.31
N TYR A 66 -13.11 4.43 18.29
CA TYR A 66 -13.81 3.15 18.14
C TYR A 66 -15.33 3.35 18.03
N ASP A 67 -15.92 4.20 18.85
CA ASP A 67 -17.34 4.54 18.84
C ASP A 67 -17.74 5.20 17.51
N SER A 68 -16.82 5.96 16.92
CA SER A 68 -16.96 6.53 15.56
C SER A 68 -16.80 5.49 14.43
N GLY A 69 -16.69 4.20 14.74
CA GLY A 69 -16.57 3.11 13.77
C GLY A 69 -15.21 2.97 13.10
N LEU A 70 -14.15 3.60 13.62
CA LEU A 70 -12.81 3.47 13.04
C LEU A 70 -12.23 2.08 13.33
N LYS A 71 -11.54 1.56 12.32
CA LYS A 71 -10.88 0.25 12.42
C LYS A 71 -9.64 0.31 13.33
N PRO A 72 -9.29 -0.77 14.05
CA PRO A 72 -8.15 -0.81 14.98
C PRO A 72 -6.84 -0.29 14.37
N ASN A 73 -6.53 -0.64 13.12
CA ASN A 73 -5.32 -0.15 12.45
C ASN A 73 -5.34 1.37 12.18
N THR A 74 -6.52 1.99 12.02
CA THR A 74 -6.63 3.44 11.87
C THR A 74 -6.42 4.12 13.23
N VAL A 75 -7.04 3.60 14.28
CA VAL A 75 -6.84 4.06 15.66
C VAL A 75 -5.37 3.98 16.03
N SER A 76 -4.74 2.81 15.84
CA SER A 76 -3.30 2.63 16.07
C SER A 76 -2.44 3.63 15.28
N THR A 77 -2.78 3.87 14.03
CA THR A 77 -2.05 4.84 13.21
C THR A 77 -2.14 6.24 13.79
N TYR A 78 -3.33 6.69 14.17
CA TYR A 78 -3.51 8.01 14.79
C TYR A 78 -2.74 8.12 16.10
N MET A 79 -2.83 7.13 16.98
CA MET A 79 -2.09 7.13 18.24
C MET A 79 -0.57 7.18 18.05
N ARG A 80 -0.05 6.43 17.07
CA ARG A 80 1.39 6.47 16.73
C ARG A 80 1.83 7.83 16.18
N MET A 81 0.98 8.50 15.38
CA MET A 81 1.29 9.84 14.88
C MET A 81 1.31 10.86 16.02
N LEU A 82 0.30 10.83 16.92
CA LEU A 82 0.27 11.70 18.11
C LEU A 82 1.46 11.45 19.02
N ARG A 83 1.84 10.19 19.27
CA ARG A 83 3.04 9.84 20.03
C ARG A 83 4.31 10.41 19.41
N SER A 84 4.43 10.32 18.08
CA SER A 84 5.58 10.89 17.37
C SER A 84 5.65 12.41 17.50
N ILE A 85 4.51 13.12 17.42
CA ILE A 85 4.45 14.58 17.65
C ILE A 85 4.86 14.91 19.08
N TYR A 86 4.35 14.17 20.07
CA TYR A 86 4.68 14.40 21.48
C TYR A 86 6.18 14.20 21.75
N ASN A 87 6.75 13.09 21.28
CA ASN A 87 8.17 12.81 21.44
C ASN A 87 9.06 13.89 20.82
N ARG A 88 8.67 14.43 19.67
CA ARG A 88 9.37 15.60 19.09
C ARG A 88 9.31 16.82 19.98
N GLY A 89 8.18 17.08 20.62
CA GLY A 89 8.07 18.13 21.62
C GLY A 89 9.02 17.93 22.80
N VAL A 90 9.21 16.69 23.24
CA VAL A 90 10.18 16.33 24.29
C VAL A 90 11.61 16.54 23.81
N GLU A 91 11.97 16.05 22.62
CA GLU A 91 13.30 16.24 21.99
C GLU A 91 13.66 17.74 21.83
N LEU A 92 12.67 18.59 21.59
CA LEU A 92 12.82 20.04 21.43
C LEU A 92 12.75 20.81 22.76
N GLY A 93 12.63 20.14 23.91
CA GLY A 93 12.46 20.78 25.21
C GLY A 93 11.15 21.53 25.40
N SER A 94 10.17 21.34 24.51
CA SER A 94 8.85 22.02 24.55
C SER A 94 7.81 21.24 25.37
N ALA A 95 8.07 19.98 25.68
CA ALA A 95 7.22 19.11 26.48
C ALA A 95 8.04 18.31 27.49
N PRO A 96 7.51 18.02 28.71
CA PRO A 96 8.15 17.11 29.65
C PRO A 96 8.06 15.67 29.12
N TYR A 97 9.06 14.86 29.43
CA TYR A 97 8.94 13.42 29.25
C TYR A 97 7.96 12.84 30.27
N VAL A 98 6.95 12.10 29.81
CA VAL A 98 5.97 11.41 30.66
C VAL A 98 6.05 9.91 30.39
N HIS A 99 6.52 9.17 31.42
CA HIS A 99 6.61 7.71 31.29
C HIS A 99 5.23 7.08 31.07
N GLY A 100 5.15 6.22 30.05
CA GLY A 100 3.92 5.46 29.77
C GLY A 100 2.73 6.29 29.28
N LEU A 101 2.92 7.52 28.78
CA LEU A 101 1.84 8.40 28.31
C LEU A 101 0.89 7.70 27.31
N PHE A 102 1.40 6.84 26.44
CA PHE A 102 0.64 6.08 25.44
C PHE A 102 0.45 4.60 25.78
N ARG A 103 0.56 4.24 27.08
CA ARG A 103 0.49 2.83 27.51
C ARG A 103 -0.91 2.23 27.33
N ASP A 104 -1.95 3.00 27.57
CA ASP A 104 -3.33 2.52 27.63
C ASP A 104 -4.08 2.68 26.30
N VAL A 105 -3.35 2.98 25.22
CA VAL A 105 -3.93 3.13 23.89
C VAL A 105 -3.37 2.10 22.93
N TYR A 106 -4.22 1.64 22.02
CA TYR A 106 -3.82 0.65 21.02
C TYR A 106 -2.86 1.27 19.99
N THR A 107 -1.64 0.76 19.96
CA THR A 107 -0.60 1.13 18.99
C THR A 107 -0.08 -0.07 18.19
N GLY A 108 -0.73 -1.22 18.31
CA GLY A 108 -0.40 -2.47 17.64
C GLY A 108 -0.81 -2.50 16.17
N VAL A 109 -0.65 -3.66 15.55
CA VAL A 109 -1.11 -3.95 14.18
C VAL A 109 -2.09 -5.12 14.24
N ASP A 110 -3.33 -4.85 13.87
CA ASP A 110 -4.33 -5.89 13.66
C ASP A 110 -4.08 -6.54 12.29
N ILE A 111 -3.68 -7.80 12.32
CA ILE A 111 -3.41 -8.60 11.12
C ILE A 111 -4.75 -9.18 10.64
N ARG A 112 -5.43 -8.42 9.78
CA ARG A 112 -6.68 -8.89 9.17
C ARG A 112 -6.41 -9.91 8.08
N GLN A 113 -7.45 -10.73 7.84
CA GLN A 113 -7.47 -11.67 6.72
C GLN A 113 -7.12 -11.00 5.40
N LYS A 114 -6.41 -11.72 4.57
CA LYS A 114 -5.85 -11.26 3.31
C LYS A 114 -6.92 -11.02 2.28
N ARG A 115 -6.60 -10.11 1.38
CA ARG A 115 -7.45 -9.69 0.27
C ARG A 115 -7.00 -10.31 -1.06
N ALA A 116 -6.42 -11.50 -1.03
CA ALA A 116 -6.15 -12.24 -2.25
C ALA A 116 -7.45 -12.79 -2.80
N LEU A 117 -7.62 -12.71 -4.11
CA LEU A 117 -8.77 -13.29 -4.80
C LEU A 117 -8.60 -14.81 -4.92
N PRO A 118 -9.70 -15.58 -4.87
CA PRO A 118 -9.70 -16.94 -5.37
C PRO A 118 -9.20 -16.99 -6.81
N VAL A 119 -8.52 -18.07 -7.21
CA VAL A 119 -7.92 -18.18 -8.55
C VAL A 119 -8.97 -18.04 -9.67
N SER A 120 -10.18 -18.56 -9.46
CA SER A 120 -11.30 -18.41 -10.40
C SER A 120 -11.71 -16.94 -10.61
N GLU A 121 -11.85 -16.18 -9.53
CA GLU A 121 -12.16 -14.74 -9.61
C GLU A 121 -11.00 -13.93 -10.18
N LEU A 122 -9.76 -14.30 -9.84
CA LEU A 122 -8.57 -13.67 -10.39
C LEU A 122 -8.49 -13.87 -11.90
N ARG A 123 -8.75 -15.09 -12.40
CA ARG A 123 -8.81 -15.38 -13.84
C ARG A 123 -9.85 -14.52 -14.54
N ARG A 124 -11.06 -14.43 -13.97
CA ARG A 124 -12.14 -13.58 -14.52
C ARG A 124 -11.73 -12.11 -14.53
N LEU A 125 -11.20 -11.60 -13.43
CA LEU A 125 -10.74 -10.22 -13.33
C LEU A 125 -9.71 -9.86 -14.40
N LEU A 126 -8.77 -10.76 -14.70
CA LEU A 126 -7.63 -10.44 -15.57
C LEU A 126 -7.90 -10.74 -17.05
N TYR A 127 -8.82 -11.66 -17.39
CA TYR A 127 -8.91 -12.22 -18.76
C TYR A 127 -10.33 -12.34 -19.32
N GLU A 128 -11.40 -12.19 -18.54
CA GLU A 128 -12.78 -12.23 -19.03
C GLU A 128 -13.15 -10.87 -19.65
N ASP A 129 -13.74 -10.85 -20.86
CA ASP A 129 -14.06 -9.58 -21.56
C ASP A 129 -15.12 -8.76 -20.79
N PRO A 130 -14.80 -7.53 -20.38
CA PRO A 130 -15.70 -6.67 -19.62
C PRO A 130 -16.68 -5.87 -20.49
N LYS A 131 -16.75 -6.15 -21.80
CA LYS A 131 -17.63 -5.55 -22.82
C LYS A 131 -17.47 -4.04 -23.06
N THR A 132 -16.78 -3.28 -22.22
CA THR A 132 -16.60 -1.82 -22.37
C THR A 132 -15.13 -1.44 -22.41
N ASP A 133 -14.74 -0.49 -23.28
CA ASP A 133 -13.35 -0.09 -23.49
C ASP A 133 -12.71 0.52 -22.23
N CYS A 134 -13.47 1.28 -21.47
CA CYS A 134 -12.98 1.84 -20.20
C CYS A 134 -12.60 0.75 -19.19
N LEU A 135 -13.40 -0.32 -19.13
CA LEU A 135 -13.14 -1.45 -18.24
C LEU A 135 -12.03 -2.34 -18.79
N ARG A 136 -11.95 -2.53 -20.13
CA ARG A 136 -10.81 -3.24 -20.79
C ARG A 136 -9.49 -2.57 -20.44
N ARG A 137 -9.41 -1.23 -20.53
CA ARG A 137 -8.21 -0.49 -20.14
C ARG A 137 -7.84 -0.74 -18.67
N THR A 138 -8.83 -0.72 -17.78
CA THR A 138 -8.63 -0.99 -16.33
C THR A 138 -8.14 -2.42 -16.12
N GLN A 139 -8.73 -3.38 -16.81
CA GLN A 139 -8.35 -4.79 -16.79
C GLN A 139 -6.91 -4.99 -17.29
N SER A 140 -6.53 -4.39 -18.42
CA SER A 140 -5.16 -4.48 -18.95
C SER A 140 -4.13 -3.92 -17.96
N ILE A 141 -4.43 -2.80 -17.29
CA ILE A 141 -3.57 -2.26 -16.24
C ILE A 141 -3.47 -3.25 -15.06
N ALA A 142 -4.58 -3.86 -14.65
CA ALA A 142 -4.58 -4.86 -13.58
C ALA A 142 -3.80 -6.13 -13.96
N ALA A 143 -3.94 -6.59 -15.20
CA ALA A 143 -3.21 -7.74 -15.72
C ALA A 143 -1.71 -7.47 -15.81
N LEU A 144 -1.29 -6.29 -16.27
CA LEU A 144 0.11 -5.89 -16.27
C LEU A 144 0.69 -5.79 -14.85
N MET A 145 -0.07 -5.23 -13.89
CA MET A 145 0.37 -5.25 -12.48
C MET A 145 0.62 -6.67 -11.97
N PHE A 146 -0.22 -7.62 -12.36
CA PHE A 146 -0.06 -9.03 -11.99
C PHE A 146 1.14 -9.66 -12.70
N GLN A 147 1.27 -9.50 -14.01
CA GLN A 147 2.38 -10.05 -14.82
C GLN A 147 3.73 -9.48 -14.43
N PHE A 148 3.79 -8.22 -13.99
CA PHE A 148 5.00 -7.59 -13.45
C PHE A 148 5.20 -7.92 -11.96
N CYS A 149 5.07 -9.20 -11.60
CA CYS A 149 5.32 -9.74 -10.26
C CYS A 149 4.54 -9.01 -9.16
N GLY A 150 3.27 -8.70 -9.42
CA GLY A 150 2.43 -7.98 -8.46
C GLY A 150 2.89 -6.54 -8.24
N MET A 151 3.40 -5.88 -9.28
CA MET A 151 3.83 -4.48 -9.23
C MET A 151 2.75 -3.59 -8.62
N SER A 152 3.16 -2.62 -7.78
CA SER A 152 2.20 -1.70 -7.20
C SER A 152 1.69 -0.70 -8.24
N PHE A 153 0.45 -0.22 -8.10
CA PHE A 153 -0.07 0.84 -8.99
C PHE A 153 0.79 2.10 -8.96
N ALA A 154 1.42 2.42 -7.82
CA ALA A 154 2.33 3.55 -7.73
C ALA A 154 3.55 3.37 -8.64
N ASP A 155 4.18 2.19 -8.59
CA ASP A 155 5.35 1.92 -9.42
C ASP A 155 4.95 1.90 -10.91
N LEU A 156 3.85 1.23 -11.28
CA LEU A 156 3.38 1.16 -12.65
C LEU A 156 3.01 2.54 -13.22
N ALA A 157 2.30 3.37 -12.45
CA ALA A 157 1.89 4.70 -12.89
C ALA A 157 3.06 5.67 -13.14
N HIS A 158 4.19 5.43 -12.49
CA HIS A 158 5.41 6.25 -12.62
C HIS A 158 6.51 5.58 -13.45
N LEU A 159 6.24 4.43 -14.10
CA LEU A 159 7.22 3.83 -15.02
C LEU A 159 7.52 4.79 -16.17
N GLU A 160 8.80 5.05 -16.37
CA GLU A 160 9.29 5.84 -17.48
C GLU A 160 9.51 4.94 -18.72
N LYS A 161 9.46 5.51 -19.91
CA LYS A 161 9.78 4.79 -21.15
C LYS A 161 11.20 4.24 -21.14
N SER A 162 12.12 4.98 -20.54
CA SER A 162 13.53 4.59 -20.34
C SER A 162 13.71 3.40 -19.39
N ALA A 163 12.69 3.05 -18.60
CA ALA A 163 12.74 1.87 -17.73
C ALA A 163 12.63 0.55 -18.53
N LEU A 164 12.13 0.60 -19.75
CA LEU A 164 12.02 -0.55 -20.65
C LEU A 164 13.25 -0.60 -21.55
N ASP A 165 14.10 -1.58 -21.33
CA ASP A 165 15.27 -1.88 -22.14
C ASP A 165 15.14 -3.28 -22.71
N CYS A 166 15.03 -3.39 -24.04
CA CYS A 166 14.67 -4.61 -24.75
C CYS A 166 13.37 -5.24 -24.19
N ASN A 167 13.48 -6.30 -23.45
CA ASN A 167 12.37 -7.02 -22.84
C ASN A 167 12.42 -7.00 -21.30
N VAL A 168 13.18 -6.09 -20.71
CA VAL A 168 13.36 -6.02 -19.24
C VAL A 168 12.98 -4.63 -18.75
N LEU A 169 12.04 -4.59 -17.81
CA LEU A 169 11.74 -3.39 -17.04
C LEU A 169 12.72 -3.27 -15.88
N ARG A 170 13.50 -2.18 -15.86
CA ARG A 170 14.40 -1.83 -14.75
C ARG A 170 13.94 -0.54 -14.09
N TYR A 171 13.62 -0.59 -12.82
CA TYR A 171 13.11 0.56 -12.08
C TYR A 171 13.44 0.48 -10.60
N ASN A 172 13.37 1.61 -9.90
CA ASN A 172 13.46 1.65 -8.45
C ASN A 172 12.06 1.78 -7.85
N ARG A 173 11.70 0.90 -6.92
CA ARG A 173 10.42 1.01 -6.21
C ARG A 173 10.28 2.37 -5.52
N ILE A 174 9.16 3.03 -5.73
CA ILE A 174 8.89 4.36 -5.15
C ILE A 174 8.93 4.32 -3.62
N LYS A 175 8.32 3.30 -3.01
CA LYS A 175 8.18 3.22 -1.54
C LYS A 175 9.48 2.82 -0.84
N THR A 176 10.24 1.89 -1.39
CA THR A 176 11.38 1.25 -0.70
C THR A 176 12.72 1.62 -1.30
N ARG A 177 12.74 2.22 -2.49
CA ARG A 177 13.94 2.50 -3.30
C ARG A 177 14.74 1.24 -3.67
N THR A 178 14.09 0.07 -3.59
CA THR A 178 14.69 -1.21 -4.00
C THR A 178 14.78 -1.24 -5.51
N PRO A 179 15.95 -1.56 -6.11
CA PRO A 179 16.06 -1.80 -7.54
C PRO A 179 15.30 -3.06 -7.91
N MET A 180 14.58 -3.00 -9.02
CA MET A 180 13.75 -4.08 -9.54
C MET A 180 14.07 -4.32 -11.01
N SER A 181 14.08 -5.60 -11.39
CA SER A 181 14.14 -6.04 -12.78
C SER A 181 13.05 -7.06 -13.03
N VAL A 182 12.27 -6.84 -14.09
CA VAL A 182 11.15 -7.73 -14.44
C VAL A 182 11.18 -7.95 -15.95
N GLU A 183 11.19 -9.22 -16.36
CA GLU A 183 11.08 -9.59 -17.75
C GLU A 183 9.66 -9.33 -18.26
N VAL A 184 9.56 -8.75 -19.46
CA VAL A 184 8.29 -8.44 -20.11
C VAL A 184 7.95 -9.59 -21.06
N LEU A 185 7.04 -10.44 -20.65
CA LEU A 185 6.55 -11.57 -21.44
C LEU A 185 5.76 -11.07 -22.66
N ASP A 186 5.66 -11.89 -23.72
CA ASP A 186 4.98 -11.50 -24.97
C ASP A 186 3.51 -11.12 -24.73
N THR A 187 2.81 -11.82 -23.87
CA THR A 187 1.45 -11.46 -23.44
C THR A 187 1.35 -10.07 -22.81
N ALA A 188 2.39 -9.64 -22.07
CA ALA A 188 2.46 -8.30 -21.53
C ALA A 188 2.73 -7.25 -22.61
N LYS A 189 3.59 -7.57 -23.60
CA LYS A 189 3.85 -6.69 -24.77
C LYS A 189 2.58 -6.42 -25.56
N GLU A 190 1.80 -7.46 -25.83
CA GLU A 190 0.50 -7.33 -26.52
C GLU A 190 -0.44 -6.38 -25.76
N MET A 191 -0.59 -6.55 -24.44
CA MET A 191 -1.40 -5.66 -23.60
C MET A 191 -0.86 -4.22 -23.58
N MET A 192 0.45 -4.05 -23.54
CA MET A 192 1.08 -2.73 -23.61
C MET A 192 0.79 -2.04 -24.93
N ASN A 193 0.85 -2.76 -26.07
CA ASN A 193 0.55 -2.24 -27.38
C ASN A 193 -0.93 -1.84 -27.51
N GLN A 194 -1.84 -2.66 -27.00
CA GLN A 194 -3.28 -2.35 -26.96
C GLN A 194 -3.54 -1.07 -26.14
N LEU A 195 -2.88 -0.92 -24.98
CA LEU A 195 -2.99 0.29 -24.16
C LEU A 195 -2.45 1.53 -24.88
N ARG A 196 -1.37 1.42 -25.65
CA ARG A 196 -0.82 2.52 -26.45
C ARG A 196 -1.76 2.93 -27.57
N ASN A 197 -2.32 1.99 -28.29
CA ASN A 197 -3.24 2.26 -29.42
C ASN A 197 -4.55 2.91 -28.95
N SER A 198 -5.03 2.56 -27.77
CA SER A 198 -6.22 3.18 -27.16
C SER A 198 -5.99 4.61 -26.63
N GLN A 199 -4.76 5.10 -26.68
CA GLN A 199 -4.36 6.41 -26.11
C GLN A 199 -4.29 7.55 -27.13
N SER A 200 -4.64 7.33 -28.38
CA SER A 200 -4.50 8.30 -29.48
C SER A 200 -5.18 9.66 -29.27
N SER A 201 -5.95 9.84 -28.19
CA SER A 201 -6.72 11.05 -27.92
C SER A 201 -6.39 11.80 -26.63
N ARG A 202 -5.42 11.34 -25.82
CA ARG A 202 -5.05 12.08 -24.59
C ARG A 202 -3.57 12.47 -24.61
N PRO A 203 -3.25 13.78 -24.53
CA PRO A 203 -1.88 14.21 -24.31
C PRO A 203 -1.43 13.72 -22.92
N GLY A 204 -0.70 12.61 -22.89
CA GLY A 204 -0.02 12.12 -21.69
C GLY A 204 1.36 12.74 -21.58
N CYS A 205 1.98 12.63 -20.41
CA CYS A 205 3.39 12.97 -20.27
C CYS A 205 4.21 12.06 -21.23
N PRO A 206 4.98 12.62 -22.16
CA PRO A 206 5.72 11.85 -23.17
C PRO A 206 6.77 10.91 -22.56
N ASP A 207 7.16 11.14 -21.31
CA ASP A 207 8.18 10.37 -20.61
C ASP A 207 7.66 9.12 -19.89
N TYR A 208 6.36 9.05 -19.56
CA TYR A 208 5.80 7.87 -18.90
C TYR A 208 5.47 6.75 -19.89
N LEU A 209 5.73 5.52 -19.47
CA LEU A 209 5.44 4.31 -20.27
C LEU A 209 3.93 4.13 -20.47
N PHE A 210 3.15 4.42 -19.44
CA PHE A 210 1.68 4.39 -19.47
C PHE A 210 1.14 5.81 -19.21
N SER A 211 0.19 6.27 -20.02
CA SER A 211 -0.45 7.58 -19.85
C SER A 211 -1.49 7.56 -18.69
N ILE A 212 -1.04 7.19 -17.50
CA ILE A 212 -1.84 7.21 -16.26
C ILE A 212 -1.74 8.58 -15.61
N LEU A 213 -0.54 9.15 -15.61
CA LEU A 213 -0.22 10.48 -15.13
C LEU A 213 0.09 11.38 -16.33
N SER A 214 -0.26 12.66 -16.22
CA SER A 214 -0.08 13.67 -17.27
C SER A 214 0.96 14.74 -16.90
N GLY A 215 1.36 14.79 -15.62
CA GLY A 215 2.32 15.76 -15.14
C GLY A 215 3.77 15.46 -15.52
N ASP A 216 4.63 16.46 -15.41
CA ASP A 216 6.07 16.32 -15.61
C ASP A 216 6.66 15.35 -14.57
N LYS A 217 7.45 14.36 -15.02
CA LYS A 217 8.13 13.38 -14.16
C LYS A 217 9.10 14.01 -13.16
N LYS A 218 9.69 15.16 -13.49
CA LYS A 218 10.58 15.91 -12.60
C LYS A 218 9.84 16.55 -11.44
N ARG A 219 8.55 16.63 -11.52
CA ARG A 219 7.70 17.29 -10.55
C ARG A 219 7.50 16.43 -9.30
N LYS A 220 8.01 16.91 -8.17
CA LYS A 220 7.90 16.25 -6.85
C LYS A 220 7.15 17.14 -5.86
N ASP A 221 6.17 17.90 -6.36
CA ASP A 221 5.38 18.83 -5.57
C ASP A 221 4.04 18.22 -5.11
N GLU A 222 3.28 18.98 -4.34
CA GLU A 222 1.96 18.57 -3.85
C GLU A 222 0.96 18.35 -4.99
N ARG A 223 1.10 19.05 -6.12
CA ARG A 223 0.24 18.87 -7.29
C ARG A 223 0.45 17.50 -7.93
N ALA A 224 1.70 17.06 -8.10
CA ALA A 224 2.01 15.73 -8.59
C ALA A 224 1.48 14.63 -7.65
N TYR A 225 1.60 14.85 -6.33
CA TYR A 225 1.01 13.96 -5.34
C TYR A 225 -0.53 13.87 -5.46
N ARG A 226 -1.22 14.98 -5.60
CA ARG A 226 -2.69 15.02 -5.77
C ARG A 226 -3.13 14.37 -7.08
N GLU A 227 -2.38 14.57 -8.15
CA GLU A 227 -2.64 13.91 -9.44
C GLU A 227 -2.57 12.38 -9.29
N TYR A 228 -1.49 11.87 -8.68
CA TYR A 228 -1.36 10.44 -8.39
C TYR A 228 -2.51 9.92 -7.51
N GLN A 229 -2.88 10.62 -6.44
CA GLN A 229 -4.00 10.23 -5.58
C GLN A 229 -5.33 10.17 -6.35
N SER A 230 -5.56 11.12 -7.24
CA SER A 230 -6.73 11.12 -8.13
C SER A 230 -6.71 9.94 -9.10
N ALA A 231 -5.55 9.64 -9.71
CA ALA A 231 -5.38 8.50 -10.62
C ALA A 231 -5.64 7.17 -9.88
N LEU A 232 -5.08 6.99 -8.68
CA LEU A 232 -5.30 5.81 -7.86
C LEU A 232 -6.78 5.64 -7.47
N ARG A 233 -7.45 6.73 -7.10
CA ARG A 233 -8.88 6.71 -6.77
C ARG A 233 -9.72 6.30 -7.98
N ARG A 234 -9.48 6.90 -9.16
CA ARG A 234 -10.17 6.54 -10.39
C ARG A 234 -9.95 5.07 -10.73
N PHE A 235 -8.71 4.60 -10.70
CA PHE A 235 -8.38 3.20 -10.96
C PHE A 235 -9.11 2.24 -10.01
N ASN A 236 -9.10 2.51 -8.71
CA ASN A 236 -9.82 1.68 -7.73
C ASN A 236 -11.36 1.73 -7.93
N ASN A 237 -11.92 2.86 -8.36
CA ASN A 237 -13.35 2.94 -8.70
C ASN A 237 -13.67 2.13 -9.96
N HIS A 238 -12.84 2.21 -10.99
CA HIS A 238 -13.01 1.38 -12.20
C HIS A 238 -12.81 -0.12 -11.89
N LEU A 239 -11.87 -0.49 -11.00
CA LEU A 239 -11.75 -1.88 -10.54
C LEU A 239 -13.02 -2.38 -9.85
N LYS A 240 -13.67 -1.55 -9.04
CA LYS A 240 -14.97 -1.89 -8.43
C LYS A 240 -16.06 -2.09 -9.50
N SER A 241 -16.10 -1.22 -10.50
CA SER A 241 -17.05 -1.36 -11.62
C SER A 241 -16.75 -2.60 -12.45
N LEU A 242 -15.49 -2.89 -12.73
CA LEU A 242 -15.05 -4.11 -13.40
C LEU A 242 -15.45 -5.37 -12.61
N ALA A 243 -15.23 -5.39 -11.29
CA ALA A 243 -15.62 -6.51 -10.43
C ALA A 243 -17.14 -6.75 -10.46
N ARG A 244 -17.95 -5.68 -10.49
CA ARG A 244 -19.42 -5.80 -10.62
C ARG A 244 -19.82 -6.34 -12.00
N ALA A 245 -19.24 -5.81 -13.08
CA ALA A 245 -19.53 -6.25 -14.44
C ALA A 245 -19.18 -7.73 -14.67
N LEU A 246 -18.13 -8.20 -13.99
CA LEU A 246 -17.70 -9.60 -14.00
C LEU A 246 -18.33 -10.43 -12.85
N HIS A 247 -19.31 -9.93 -12.11
CA HIS A 247 -19.99 -10.61 -11.01
C HIS A 247 -19.03 -11.25 -9.98
N LEU A 248 -17.94 -10.53 -9.60
CA LEU A 248 -17.04 -10.99 -8.57
C LEU A 248 -17.65 -10.70 -7.18
N THR A 249 -17.48 -11.64 -6.26
CA THR A 249 -18.00 -11.51 -4.87
C THR A 249 -17.00 -10.83 -3.95
N SER A 250 -15.72 -10.95 -4.26
CA SER A 250 -14.63 -10.39 -3.45
C SER A 250 -14.39 -8.90 -3.74
N PRO A 251 -14.09 -8.08 -2.73
CA PRO A 251 -13.75 -6.70 -2.95
C PRO A 251 -12.39 -6.55 -3.67
N VAL A 252 -12.37 -5.80 -4.78
CA VAL A 252 -11.18 -5.60 -5.60
C VAL A 252 -10.63 -4.19 -5.45
N THR A 253 -9.32 -4.10 -5.27
CA THR A 253 -8.53 -2.86 -5.26
C THR A 253 -7.18 -3.11 -5.95
N SER A 254 -6.45 -2.06 -6.29
CA SER A 254 -5.08 -2.18 -6.81
C SER A 254 -4.17 -3.03 -5.89
N TYR A 255 -4.39 -2.98 -4.60
CA TYR A 255 -3.61 -3.75 -3.62
C TYR A 255 -3.99 -5.23 -3.60
N THR A 256 -5.25 -5.56 -3.91
CA THR A 256 -5.75 -6.94 -4.06
C THR A 256 -4.96 -7.71 -5.12
N ILE A 257 -4.64 -7.07 -6.26
CA ILE A 257 -3.89 -7.69 -7.36
C ILE A 257 -2.52 -8.17 -6.88
N ARG A 258 -1.80 -7.29 -6.18
CA ARG A 258 -0.50 -7.62 -5.61
C ARG A 258 -0.57 -8.73 -4.56
N HIS A 259 -1.59 -8.72 -3.70
CA HIS A 259 -1.84 -9.80 -2.74
C HIS A 259 -2.11 -11.12 -3.45
N SER A 260 -2.92 -11.10 -4.50
CA SER A 260 -3.25 -12.30 -5.28
C SER A 260 -2.01 -12.89 -5.94
N TRP A 261 -1.14 -12.07 -6.53
CA TRP A 261 0.12 -12.55 -7.08
C TRP A 261 0.98 -13.25 -6.02
N ALA A 262 1.20 -12.59 -4.88
CA ALA A 262 2.02 -13.15 -3.80
C ALA A 262 1.44 -14.45 -3.21
N THR A 263 0.11 -14.48 -3.06
CA THR A 263 -0.60 -15.66 -2.55
C THR A 263 -0.54 -16.81 -3.56
N THR A 264 -0.75 -16.52 -4.85
CA THR A 264 -0.63 -17.53 -5.92
C THR A 264 0.79 -18.08 -5.99
N ALA A 265 1.83 -17.24 -5.92
CA ALA A 265 3.22 -17.68 -5.90
C ALA A 265 3.49 -18.61 -4.72
N LYS A 266 3.00 -18.28 -3.52
CA LYS A 266 3.09 -19.11 -2.33
C LYS A 266 2.43 -20.48 -2.53
N PHE A 267 1.20 -20.51 -3.07
CA PHE A 267 0.48 -21.77 -3.34
C PHE A 267 1.17 -22.64 -4.39
N ARG A 268 1.93 -22.01 -5.28
CA ARG A 268 2.77 -22.70 -6.28
C ARG A 268 4.10 -23.20 -5.71
N GLY A 269 4.35 -23.03 -4.41
CA GLY A 269 5.57 -23.48 -3.74
C GLY A 269 6.80 -22.60 -3.97
N VAL A 270 6.60 -21.36 -4.47
CA VAL A 270 7.72 -20.41 -4.64
C VAL A 270 8.31 -20.05 -3.27
N PRO A 271 9.64 -20.14 -3.07
CA PRO A 271 10.29 -19.76 -1.82
C PRO A 271 9.93 -18.31 -1.40
N ILE A 272 9.78 -18.11 -0.09
CA ILE A 272 9.35 -16.82 0.44
C ILE A 272 10.36 -15.70 0.18
N GLU A 273 11.64 -16.05 0.10
CA GLU A 273 12.74 -15.16 -0.26
C GLU A 273 12.54 -14.63 -1.67
N MET A 274 12.26 -15.49 -2.64
CA MET A 274 11.99 -15.13 -4.02
C MET A 274 10.71 -14.29 -4.15
N ILE A 275 9.66 -14.62 -3.39
CA ILE A 275 8.44 -13.78 -3.33
C ILE A 275 8.77 -12.40 -2.76
N SER A 276 9.61 -12.34 -1.72
CA SER A 276 10.02 -11.09 -1.07
C SER A 276 10.81 -10.19 -2.01
N GLU A 277 11.74 -10.76 -2.74
CA GLU A 277 12.56 -10.09 -3.75
C GLU A 277 11.69 -9.59 -4.91
N SER A 278 10.87 -10.45 -5.50
CA SER A 278 9.94 -10.10 -6.58
C SER A 278 8.97 -8.99 -6.20
N LEU A 279 8.59 -8.91 -4.94
CA LEU A 279 7.78 -7.82 -4.40
C LEU A 279 8.63 -6.59 -4.01
N GLY A 280 9.94 -6.66 -4.01
CA GLY A 280 10.85 -5.60 -3.56
C GLY A 280 10.65 -5.21 -2.11
N HIS A 281 10.45 -6.18 -1.21
CA HIS A 281 10.39 -5.94 0.22
C HIS A 281 11.81 -5.88 0.80
N LYS A 282 12.08 -4.91 1.68
CA LYS A 282 13.37 -4.79 2.37
C LYS A 282 13.58 -5.86 3.46
N SER A 283 12.54 -6.58 3.85
CA SER A 283 12.58 -7.58 4.91
C SER A 283 11.60 -8.70 4.64
N ILE A 284 12.08 -9.94 4.75
CA ILE A 284 11.27 -11.16 4.65
C ILE A 284 10.12 -11.17 5.67
N LYS A 285 10.31 -10.56 6.86
CA LYS A 285 9.23 -10.38 7.85
C LYS A 285 8.01 -9.69 7.26
N THR A 286 8.20 -8.71 6.35
CA THR A 286 7.09 -8.06 5.65
C THR A 286 6.31 -9.06 4.80
N THR A 287 7.01 -9.93 4.08
CA THR A 287 6.41 -10.98 3.25
C THR A 287 5.71 -12.04 4.11
N GLN A 288 6.31 -12.43 5.23
CA GLN A 288 5.71 -13.36 6.19
C GLN A 288 4.39 -12.82 6.76
N ILE A 289 4.35 -11.55 7.17
CA ILE A 289 3.12 -10.88 7.62
C ILE A 289 2.10 -10.81 6.48
N TYR A 290 2.58 -10.53 5.27
CA TYR A 290 1.78 -10.44 4.06
C TYR A 290 1.14 -11.77 3.67
N LEU A 291 1.84 -12.89 3.90
CA LEU A 291 1.42 -14.25 3.58
C LEU A 291 0.93 -15.04 4.82
N LYS A 292 0.77 -14.41 5.99
CA LYS A 292 0.24 -15.06 7.20
C LYS A 292 -1.17 -15.60 6.98
N GLY A 293 -1.38 -16.84 7.46
CA GLY A 293 -2.63 -17.61 7.38
C GLY A 293 -2.47 -18.72 6.36
N VAL A 294 -1.95 -19.86 6.84
CA VAL A 294 -2.11 -21.15 6.17
C VAL A 294 -3.46 -21.66 6.60
N GLU A 295 -4.39 -21.81 5.67
CA GLU A 295 -5.70 -22.39 5.96
C GLU A 295 -5.53 -23.84 6.42
N LEU A 296 -6.47 -24.35 7.24
CA LEU A 296 -6.45 -25.73 7.71
C LEU A 296 -6.35 -26.72 6.53
N LYS A 297 -7.04 -26.44 5.44
CA LYS A 297 -7.00 -27.22 4.19
C LYS A 297 -5.59 -27.33 3.61
N GLU A 298 -4.82 -26.23 3.60
CA GLU A 298 -3.42 -26.22 3.12
C GLU A 298 -2.53 -27.11 3.98
N ARG A 299 -2.67 -27.01 5.30
CA ARG A 299 -1.90 -27.87 6.23
C ARG A 299 -2.24 -29.35 6.03
N THR A 300 -3.52 -29.65 5.83
CA THR A 300 -3.99 -31.01 5.56
C THR A 300 -3.41 -31.55 4.25
N GLU A 301 -3.37 -30.71 3.21
CA GLU A 301 -2.82 -31.11 1.91
C GLU A 301 -1.31 -31.35 1.96
N VAL A 302 -0.56 -30.48 2.65
CA VAL A 302 0.88 -30.68 2.88
C VAL A 302 1.12 -31.95 3.65
N ASN A 303 0.34 -32.21 4.71
CA ASN A 303 0.46 -33.43 5.50
C ASN A 303 0.13 -34.69 4.66
N ARG A 304 -0.89 -34.64 3.81
CA ARG A 304 -1.25 -35.69 2.89
C ARG A 304 -0.12 -36.03 1.90
N LYS A 305 0.51 -34.97 1.32
CA LYS A 305 1.67 -35.13 0.41
C LYS A 305 2.87 -35.73 1.13
N ASN A 306 3.17 -35.29 2.35
CA ASN A 306 4.26 -35.84 3.16
C ASN A 306 4.01 -37.34 3.50
N LEU A 307 2.79 -37.65 3.90
CA LEU A 307 2.41 -39.06 4.16
C LEU A 307 2.52 -39.93 2.91
N HIS A 308 2.09 -39.41 1.77
CA HIS A 308 2.22 -40.13 0.49
C HIS A 308 3.69 -40.34 0.13
N TYR A 309 4.53 -39.31 0.22
CA TYR A 309 5.96 -39.39 -0.05
C TYR A 309 6.65 -40.44 0.82
N VAL A 310 6.42 -40.40 2.14
CA VAL A 310 7.01 -41.38 3.07
C VAL A 310 6.56 -42.83 2.76
N LYS A 311 5.29 -43.01 2.35
CA LYS A 311 4.77 -44.33 1.99
C LYS A 311 5.30 -44.89 0.66
N THR A 312 5.65 -43.99 -0.28
CA THR A 312 6.04 -44.37 -1.64
C THR A 312 7.54 -44.25 -1.91
N CYS A 313 8.30 -43.66 -0.98
CA CYS A 313 9.74 -43.49 -1.13
C CYS A 313 10.42 -44.87 -1.05
N PRO A 314 11.23 -45.27 -2.05
CA PRO A 314 12.00 -46.51 -1.99
C PRO A 314 12.98 -46.49 -0.80
N LEU A 315 13.01 -47.56 -0.01
CA LEU A 315 14.00 -47.75 1.06
C LEU A 315 15.42 -47.73 0.44
N GLY A 316 16.14 -46.63 0.61
CA GLY A 316 17.54 -46.49 0.13
C GLY A 316 17.94 -45.16 -0.49
N ARG A 317 17.09 -44.13 -0.48
CA ARG A 317 17.47 -42.75 -0.87
C ARG A 317 17.11 -41.76 0.25
N ILE A 318 18.00 -41.61 1.18
CA ILE A 318 18.15 -40.43 2.01
C ILE A 318 19.53 -39.87 1.74
#